data_97ad2e34109df982ce233e2c0620b295
#
_entry.id   97ad2e34109df982ce233e2c0620b295
#
_cell.length_a   1.000
_cell.length_b   1.000
_cell.length_c   1.000
_cell.angle_alpha   90.00
_cell.angle_beta   90.00
_cell.angle_gamma   90.00
#
_symmetry.space_group_name_H-M   'P 1'
#
loop_
_entity.id
_entity.type
_entity.pdbx_description
1 polymer ?
#
loop_
_entity_poly.entity_id
_entity_poly.type
_entity_poly.pdbx_seq_one_letter_code
_entity_poly.pdbx_strand_id
1 'polypeptide(L)'
;MGAEINFFYYAGWICLLYFIFIVIYVGPRPSFHYVWLAAGIVFLCVDRSLETGIWLQMPVMLRIILIFSVFVCTAVFFLMELLVLSKMRAVPKRPVQYVIVLGACVRGTRVTRSLAFRLKRAAEYAQAHPDCMLVVSGGQGPGEDITEAQAMSSWLVQHGIGRERILLEDRSVNTRENLLFSKEIICRYETVIKADTAEDVCAEELPHNCGGIEEKLSIAVCSNNFHMYRALSLAGAVGKWHTEGLAAMTDPFMWLSFTVREGAALFKELIFGHIRFSLF
;
A
#
# COMPACT_ATOMS: atom_id res chain seq x y z
N MET A 1 7.92 16.05 -46.08
CA MET A 1 8.36 16.08 -44.67
C MET A 1 7.24 15.47 -43.89
N GLY A 2 7.32 14.16 -43.64
CA GLY A 2 6.38 13.48 -42.72
C GLY A 2 6.61 14.00 -41.32
N ALA A 3 5.54 14.26 -40.57
CA ALA A 3 5.64 14.57 -39.17
C ALA A 3 6.16 13.30 -38.44
N GLU A 4 7.49 13.25 -38.26
CA GLU A 4 8.05 12.27 -37.35
C GLU A 4 7.47 12.59 -35.97
N ILE A 5 6.75 11.65 -35.43
CA ILE A 5 6.17 11.79 -34.07
C ILE A 5 7.37 11.77 -33.14
N ASN A 6 7.76 12.91 -32.61
CA ASN A 6 8.82 13.03 -31.61
C ASN A 6 8.32 12.49 -30.28
N PHE A 7 8.31 11.16 -30.16
CA PHE A 7 7.79 10.46 -28.99
C PHE A 7 8.36 11.02 -27.68
N PHE A 8 9.67 11.22 -27.60
CA PHE A 8 10.32 11.72 -26.39
C PHE A 8 9.92 13.16 -26.07
N TYR A 9 9.70 14.00 -27.08
CA TYR A 9 9.22 15.36 -26.90
C TYR A 9 7.84 15.39 -26.25
N TYR A 10 6.87 14.69 -26.81
CA TYR A 10 5.52 14.64 -26.24
C TYR A 10 5.46 13.94 -24.90
N ALA A 11 6.18 12.84 -24.72
CA ALA A 11 6.28 12.15 -23.43
C ALA A 11 6.86 13.07 -22.34
N GLY A 12 7.87 13.85 -22.67
CA GLY A 12 8.46 14.83 -21.77
C GLY A 12 7.44 15.89 -21.31
N TRP A 13 6.72 16.49 -22.23
CA TRP A 13 5.68 17.47 -21.90
C TRP A 13 4.52 16.86 -21.11
N ILE A 14 4.07 15.66 -21.43
CA ILE A 14 3.03 14.95 -20.67
C ILE A 14 3.46 14.75 -19.22
N CYS A 15 4.71 14.33 -18.98
CA CYS A 15 5.23 14.16 -17.62
C CYS A 15 5.28 15.49 -16.85
N LEU A 16 5.72 16.58 -17.50
CA LEU A 16 5.77 17.91 -16.89
C LEU A 16 4.36 18.44 -16.57
N LEU A 17 3.42 18.30 -17.49
CA LEU A 17 2.03 18.70 -17.26
C LEU A 17 1.39 17.90 -16.15
N TYR A 18 1.66 16.59 -16.08
CA TYR A 18 1.16 15.75 -14.98
C TYR A 18 1.80 16.12 -13.64
N PHE A 19 3.08 16.47 -13.63
CA PHE A 19 3.74 17.01 -12.42
C PHE A 19 3.03 18.29 -11.95
N ILE A 20 2.81 19.27 -12.84
CA ILE A 20 2.10 20.51 -12.51
C ILE A 20 0.68 20.23 -12.00
N PHE A 21 -0.03 19.32 -12.67
CA PHE A 21 -1.35 18.88 -12.24
C PHE A 21 -1.36 18.32 -10.81
N ILE A 22 -0.42 17.44 -10.46
CA ILE A 22 -0.31 16.87 -9.10
C ILE A 22 -0.07 17.98 -8.07
N VAL A 23 0.85 18.92 -8.36
CA VAL A 23 1.17 20.03 -7.45
C VAL A 23 -0.05 20.92 -7.20
N ILE A 24 -0.85 21.20 -8.22
CA ILE A 24 -2.08 21.99 -8.08
C ILE A 24 -3.16 21.20 -7.32
N TYR A 25 -3.32 19.91 -7.64
CA TYR A 25 -4.40 19.08 -7.11
C TYR A 25 -4.22 18.66 -5.63
N VAL A 26 -2.99 18.28 -5.24
CA VAL A 26 -2.69 17.76 -3.89
C VAL A 26 -1.88 18.74 -3.05
N GLY A 27 -1.21 19.70 -3.69
CA GLY A 27 -0.26 20.62 -3.08
C GLY A 27 1.20 20.12 -3.20
N PRO A 28 2.18 20.92 -2.74
CA PRO A 28 3.60 20.67 -2.96
C PRO A 28 4.23 19.62 -2.00
N ARG A 29 3.47 19.05 -1.08
CA ARG A 29 3.98 18.14 -0.02
C ARG A 29 4.18 16.67 -0.40
N PRO A 30 3.51 16.06 -1.40
CA PRO A 30 3.78 14.65 -1.73
C PRO A 30 5.19 14.49 -2.29
N SER A 31 6.00 13.64 -1.67
CA SER A 31 7.42 13.48 -2.03
C SER A 31 7.67 12.82 -3.39
N PHE A 32 6.70 12.10 -3.93
CA PHE A 32 6.90 11.29 -5.15
C PHE A 32 6.62 12.02 -6.46
N HIS A 33 5.99 13.19 -6.45
CA HIS A 33 5.66 13.93 -7.68
C HIS A 33 6.90 14.40 -8.46
N TYR A 34 8.04 14.59 -7.79
CA TYR A 34 9.31 14.95 -8.45
C TYR A 34 9.82 13.89 -9.43
N VAL A 35 9.36 12.65 -9.34
CA VAL A 35 9.68 11.62 -10.33
C VAL A 35 9.15 12.00 -11.72
N TRP A 36 7.97 12.61 -11.78
CA TRP A 36 7.38 13.08 -13.03
C TRP A 36 8.13 14.28 -13.61
N LEU A 37 8.61 15.19 -12.75
CA LEU A 37 9.48 16.29 -13.18
C LEU A 37 10.80 15.74 -13.76
N ALA A 38 11.46 14.84 -13.04
CA ALA A 38 12.70 14.22 -13.48
C ALA A 38 12.52 13.45 -14.80
N ALA A 39 11.47 12.64 -14.92
CA ALA A 39 11.15 11.91 -16.14
C ALA A 39 10.91 12.85 -17.32
N GLY A 40 10.17 13.94 -17.10
CA GLY A 40 9.93 14.96 -18.13
C GLY A 40 11.22 15.59 -18.63
N ILE A 41 12.11 16.00 -17.73
CA ILE A 41 13.43 16.56 -18.10
C ILE A 41 14.26 15.53 -18.87
N VAL A 42 14.33 14.28 -18.39
CA VAL A 42 15.08 13.21 -19.05
C VAL A 42 14.58 12.97 -20.48
N PHE A 43 13.27 12.85 -20.68
CA PHE A 43 12.72 12.67 -22.02
C PHE A 43 13.04 13.83 -22.97
N LEU A 44 12.93 15.08 -22.51
CA LEU A 44 13.30 16.25 -23.33
C LEU A 44 14.81 16.30 -23.63
N CYS A 45 15.67 15.89 -22.69
CA CYS A 45 17.10 15.79 -22.92
C CYS A 45 17.46 14.70 -23.96
N VAL A 46 16.78 13.55 -23.89
CA VAL A 46 16.93 12.46 -24.86
C VAL A 46 16.51 12.95 -26.26
N ASP A 47 15.35 13.58 -26.36
CA ASP A 47 14.85 14.16 -27.60
C ASP A 47 15.87 15.12 -28.22
N ARG A 48 16.35 16.06 -27.41
CA ARG A 48 17.37 17.03 -27.87
C ARG A 48 18.69 16.39 -28.29
N SER A 49 19.12 15.32 -27.56
CA SER A 49 20.32 14.57 -27.90
C SER A 49 20.22 13.85 -29.25
N LEU A 50 19.02 13.34 -29.56
CA LEU A 50 18.74 12.71 -30.85
C LEU A 50 18.69 13.72 -31.97
N GLU A 51 18.02 14.87 -31.80
CA GLU A 51 17.94 15.94 -32.80
C GLU A 51 19.32 16.55 -33.14
N THR A 52 20.15 16.81 -32.14
CA THR A 52 21.47 17.41 -32.30
C THR A 52 22.54 16.43 -32.78
N GLY A 53 22.22 15.14 -32.89
CA GLY A 53 23.17 14.10 -33.28
C GLY A 53 24.22 13.75 -32.21
N ILE A 54 24.15 14.32 -31.01
CA ILE A 54 25.06 14.01 -29.89
C ILE A 54 25.06 12.50 -29.60
N TRP A 55 23.90 11.87 -29.65
CA TRP A 55 23.78 10.44 -29.52
C TRP A 55 24.67 9.64 -30.46
N LEU A 56 24.80 10.08 -31.73
CA LEU A 56 25.61 9.40 -32.74
C LEU A 56 27.11 9.61 -32.52
N GLN A 57 27.52 10.66 -31.82
CA GLN A 57 28.93 10.95 -31.49
C GLN A 57 29.44 10.07 -30.32
N MET A 58 28.56 9.45 -29.55
CA MET A 58 28.97 8.56 -28.49
C MET A 58 29.59 7.25 -29.01
N PRO A 59 30.60 6.69 -28.33
CA PRO A 59 31.15 5.37 -28.67
C PRO A 59 30.06 4.31 -28.76
N VAL A 60 30.15 3.44 -29.77
CA VAL A 60 29.14 2.39 -30.04
C VAL A 60 28.89 1.52 -28.78
N MET A 61 29.97 1.13 -28.08
CA MET A 61 29.87 0.32 -26.87
C MET A 61 29.04 1.02 -25.77
N LEU A 62 29.26 2.33 -25.59
CA LEU A 62 28.48 3.10 -24.60
C LEU A 62 26.98 3.16 -24.96
N ARG A 63 26.67 3.35 -26.25
CA ARG A 63 25.26 3.29 -26.70
C ARG A 63 24.61 1.95 -26.45
N ILE A 64 25.31 0.85 -26.73
CA ILE A 64 24.81 -0.52 -26.46
C ILE A 64 24.54 -0.72 -24.96
N ILE A 65 25.50 -0.32 -24.10
CA ILE A 65 25.34 -0.42 -22.64
C ILE A 65 24.13 0.39 -22.16
N LEU A 66 23.96 1.62 -22.64
CA LEU A 66 22.83 2.48 -22.26
C LEU A 66 21.50 1.88 -22.71
N ILE A 67 21.40 1.43 -23.98
CA ILE A 67 20.18 0.78 -24.50
C ILE A 67 19.85 -0.47 -23.67
N PHE A 68 20.84 -1.32 -23.41
CA PHE A 68 20.63 -2.53 -22.61
C PHE A 68 20.20 -2.20 -21.18
N SER A 69 20.84 -1.21 -20.54
CA SER A 69 20.45 -0.76 -19.20
C SER A 69 19.02 -0.24 -19.14
N VAL A 70 18.62 0.58 -20.12
CA VAL A 70 17.25 1.09 -20.23
C VAL A 70 16.27 -0.07 -20.43
N PHE A 71 16.61 -1.04 -21.30
CA PHE A 71 15.78 -2.21 -21.52
C PHE A 71 15.57 -3.02 -20.23
N VAL A 72 16.63 -3.31 -19.48
CA VAL A 72 16.57 -4.05 -18.23
C VAL A 72 15.76 -3.28 -17.19
N CYS A 73 16.02 -1.98 -17.00
CA CYS A 73 15.25 -1.13 -16.07
C CYS A 73 13.75 -1.09 -16.44
N THR A 74 13.44 -0.98 -17.72
CA THR A 74 12.07 -0.97 -18.22
C THR A 74 11.38 -2.32 -17.98
N ALA A 75 12.06 -3.43 -18.23
CA ALA A 75 11.54 -4.78 -17.98
C ALA A 75 11.24 -5.00 -16.49
N VAL A 76 12.18 -4.61 -15.61
CA VAL A 76 11.98 -4.66 -14.16
C VAL A 76 10.82 -3.77 -13.72
N PHE A 77 10.74 -2.55 -14.24
CA PHE A 77 9.65 -1.64 -13.94
C PHE A 77 8.28 -2.25 -14.31
N PHE A 78 8.14 -2.76 -15.52
CA PHE A 78 6.90 -3.40 -15.95
C PHE A 78 6.56 -4.64 -15.14
N LEU A 79 7.56 -5.44 -14.74
CA LEU A 79 7.34 -6.58 -13.86
C LEU A 79 6.78 -6.13 -12.50
N MET A 80 7.34 -5.08 -11.90
CA MET A 80 6.84 -4.53 -10.63
C MET A 80 5.41 -4.01 -10.77
N GLU A 81 5.11 -3.26 -11.83
CA GLU A 81 3.76 -2.78 -12.11
C GLU A 81 2.76 -3.93 -12.32
N LEU A 82 3.15 -5.00 -13.01
CA LEU A 82 2.32 -6.18 -13.21
C LEU A 82 1.98 -6.85 -11.87
N LEU A 83 2.95 -6.96 -10.95
CA LEU A 83 2.72 -7.48 -9.61
C LEU A 83 1.75 -6.59 -8.82
N VAL A 84 1.94 -5.27 -8.85
CA VAL A 84 1.02 -4.31 -8.22
C VAL A 84 -0.40 -4.49 -8.77
N LEU A 85 -0.56 -4.53 -10.09
CA LEU A 85 -1.85 -4.66 -10.76
C LEU A 85 -2.54 -6.00 -10.46
N SER A 86 -1.79 -7.08 -10.22
CA SER A 86 -2.31 -8.44 -10.01
C SER A 86 -3.26 -8.56 -8.81
N LYS A 87 -3.08 -7.72 -7.78
CA LYS A 87 -3.88 -7.75 -6.54
C LYS A 87 -4.79 -6.53 -6.36
N MET A 88 -4.86 -5.63 -7.34
CA MET A 88 -5.66 -4.39 -7.21
C MET A 88 -7.17 -4.60 -7.03
N ARG A 89 -7.69 -5.77 -7.42
CA ARG A 89 -9.10 -6.13 -7.30
C ARG A 89 -9.34 -7.20 -6.24
N ALA A 90 -8.41 -7.37 -5.29
CA ALA A 90 -8.52 -8.39 -4.27
C ALA A 90 -9.78 -8.17 -3.41
N VAL A 91 -10.56 -9.23 -3.27
CA VAL A 91 -11.74 -9.32 -2.40
C VAL A 91 -11.69 -10.68 -1.73
N PRO A 92 -12.02 -10.80 -0.44
CA PRO A 92 -12.08 -12.08 0.23
C PRO A 92 -13.04 -13.06 -0.49
N LYS A 93 -12.56 -14.27 -0.74
CA LYS A 93 -13.37 -15.33 -1.41
C LYS A 93 -14.37 -15.98 -0.46
N ARG A 94 -14.12 -15.87 0.83
CA ARG A 94 -14.98 -16.38 1.93
C ARG A 94 -15.12 -15.30 2.99
N PRO A 95 -16.17 -15.33 3.82
CA PRO A 95 -16.28 -14.46 4.98
C PRO A 95 -15.06 -14.64 5.88
N VAL A 96 -14.47 -13.52 6.32
CA VAL A 96 -13.32 -13.52 7.23
C VAL A 96 -13.74 -13.07 8.62
N GLN A 97 -13.04 -13.57 9.63
CA GLN A 97 -13.28 -13.23 11.03
C GLN A 97 -12.75 -11.85 11.39
N TYR A 98 -11.63 -11.45 10.79
CA TYR A 98 -10.97 -10.18 11.05
C TYR A 98 -10.64 -9.42 9.77
N VAL A 99 -10.84 -8.10 9.78
CA VAL A 99 -10.32 -7.21 8.75
C VAL A 99 -9.33 -6.23 9.40
N ILE A 100 -8.05 -6.33 9.03
CA ILE A 100 -7.02 -5.38 9.43
C ILE A 100 -7.07 -4.19 8.47
N VAL A 101 -7.45 -3.02 8.96
CA VAL A 101 -7.48 -1.77 8.19
C VAL A 101 -6.17 -1.03 8.41
N LEU A 102 -5.34 -0.99 7.37
CA LEU A 102 -4.04 -0.31 7.44
C LEU A 102 -4.22 1.21 7.41
N GLY A 103 -3.49 1.92 8.24
CA GLY A 103 -3.39 3.36 8.26
C GLY A 103 -2.81 3.96 6.98
N ALA A 104 -3.09 5.24 6.72
CA ALA A 104 -2.65 5.95 5.52
C ALA A 104 -2.47 7.46 5.72
N CYS A 105 -2.12 7.88 6.90
CA CYS A 105 -1.94 9.27 7.32
C CYS A 105 -3.25 10.00 7.69
N VAL A 106 -3.14 10.83 8.71
CA VAL A 106 -4.18 11.74 9.22
C VAL A 106 -3.67 13.18 9.10
N ARG A 107 -4.52 14.16 9.00
CA ARG A 107 -4.17 15.59 9.03
C ARG A 107 -4.80 16.23 10.25
N GLY A 108 -3.98 16.51 11.27
CA GLY A 108 -4.50 16.86 12.58
C GLY A 108 -5.33 15.73 13.14
N THR A 109 -6.65 15.90 13.23
CA THR A 109 -7.62 14.87 13.66
C THR A 109 -8.44 14.29 12.51
N ARG A 110 -8.24 14.75 11.26
CA ARG A 110 -9.08 14.38 10.12
C ARG A 110 -8.46 13.28 9.28
N VAL A 111 -9.24 12.26 8.96
CA VAL A 111 -8.84 11.20 8.03
C VAL A 111 -8.57 11.78 6.64
N THR A 112 -7.47 11.36 6.02
CA THR A 112 -7.17 11.73 4.63
C THR A 112 -8.11 11.01 3.66
N ARG A 113 -8.22 11.53 2.43
CA ARG A 113 -9.06 10.93 1.38
C ARG A 113 -8.70 9.46 1.10
N SER A 114 -7.40 9.15 1.10
CA SER A 114 -6.91 7.77 0.93
C SER A 114 -7.35 6.85 2.06
N LEU A 115 -7.28 7.33 3.31
CA LEU A 115 -7.73 6.61 4.49
C LEU A 115 -9.25 6.44 4.50
N ALA A 116 -10.00 7.46 4.10
CA ALA A 116 -11.46 7.40 4.01
C ALA A 116 -11.95 6.31 3.03
N PHE A 117 -11.26 6.10 1.91
CA PHE A 117 -11.58 5.00 0.99
C PHE A 117 -11.41 3.62 1.65
N ARG A 118 -10.35 3.43 2.45
CA ARG A 118 -10.12 2.18 3.20
C ARG A 118 -11.22 1.95 4.22
N LEU A 119 -11.53 2.99 5.02
CA LEU A 119 -12.56 2.94 6.04
C LEU A 119 -13.93 2.65 5.47
N LYS A 120 -14.30 3.32 4.37
CA LYS A 120 -15.57 3.05 3.68
C LYS A 120 -15.65 1.59 3.24
N ARG A 121 -14.58 1.06 2.62
CA ARG A 121 -14.54 -0.33 2.17
C ARG A 121 -14.62 -1.32 3.32
N ALA A 122 -13.93 -1.06 4.43
CA ALA A 122 -13.99 -1.89 5.63
C ALA A 122 -15.37 -1.84 6.30
N ALA A 123 -15.99 -0.66 6.38
CA ALA A 123 -17.34 -0.49 6.92
C ALA A 123 -18.39 -1.24 6.08
N GLU A 124 -18.35 -1.11 4.75
CA GLU A 124 -19.22 -1.86 3.85
C GLU A 124 -19.09 -3.38 4.05
N TYR A 125 -17.87 -3.87 4.22
CA TYR A 125 -17.62 -5.28 4.47
C TYR A 125 -18.17 -5.72 5.84
N ALA A 126 -17.88 -4.95 6.91
CA ALA A 126 -18.33 -5.26 8.26
C ALA A 126 -19.85 -5.17 8.44
N GLN A 127 -20.53 -4.29 7.69
CA GLN A 127 -22.01 -4.22 7.66
C GLN A 127 -22.62 -5.45 6.98
N ALA A 128 -21.98 -5.97 5.93
CA ALA A 128 -22.42 -7.19 5.26
C ALA A 128 -22.08 -8.48 6.05
N HIS A 129 -21.14 -8.41 7.00
CA HIS A 129 -20.68 -9.54 7.82
C HIS A 129 -20.67 -9.13 9.31
N PRO A 130 -21.82 -9.27 10.01
CA PRO A 130 -21.96 -8.81 11.40
C PRO A 130 -20.97 -9.42 12.40
N ASP A 131 -20.53 -10.64 12.16
CA ASP A 131 -19.59 -11.37 13.04
C ASP A 131 -18.12 -10.97 12.79
N CYS A 132 -17.85 -10.17 11.76
CA CYS A 132 -16.49 -9.74 11.44
C CYS A 132 -16.02 -8.61 12.37
N MET A 133 -14.84 -8.77 12.96
CA MET A 133 -14.16 -7.78 13.77
C MET A 133 -13.24 -6.92 12.90
N LEU A 134 -13.13 -5.63 13.21
CA LEU A 134 -12.20 -4.71 12.56
C LEU A 134 -11.00 -4.43 13.46
N VAL A 135 -9.80 -4.58 12.94
CA VAL A 135 -8.57 -4.13 13.60
C VAL A 135 -8.08 -2.89 12.86
N VAL A 136 -8.16 -1.73 13.48
CA VAL A 136 -7.65 -0.47 12.91
C VAL A 136 -6.21 -0.26 13.38
N SER A 137 -5.27 -0.21 12.44
CA SER A 137 -3.85 -0.23 12.75
C SER A 137 -3.11 0.95 12.14
N GLY A 138 -2.47 1.72 13.01
CA GLY A 138 -1.64 2.86 12.66
C GLY A 138 -1.37 3.75 13.87
N GLY A 139 -0.09 4.00 14.16
CA GLY A 139 0.37 4.90 15.22
C GLY A 139 0.21 6.37 14.84
N GLN A 140 0.95 7.23 15.52
CA GLN A 140 0.94 8.68 15.30
C GLN A 140 2.13 9.08 14.42
N GLY A 141 1.83 9.59 13.23
CA GLY A 141 2.84 10.11 12.31
C GLY A 141 3.22 11.58 12.56
N PRO A 142 4.27 12.06 11.91
CA PRO A 142 4.68 13.47 12.02
C PRO A 142 3.57 14.42 11.54
N GLY A 143 3.19 15.38 12.42
CA GLY A 143 2.14 16.37 12.12
C GLY A 143 0.72 15.87 12.31
N GLU A 144 0.54 14.76 13.00
CA GLU A 144 -0.75 14.22 13.43
C GLU A 144 -0.99 14.55 14.89
N ASP A 145 -2.22 14.95 15.24
CA ASP A 145 -2.60 15.29 16.63
C ASP A 145 -3.06 14.08 17.42
N ILE A 146 -3.51 13.03 16.72
CA ILE A 146 -3.98 11.75 17.27
C ILE A 146 -3.41 10.61 16.44
N THR A 147 -3.46 9.38 16.96
CA THR A 147 -3.02 8.19 16.20
C THR A 147 -3.97 7.92 15.03
N GLU A 148 -3.45 7.32 13.96
CA GLU A 148 -4.29 6.89 12.83
C GLU A 148 -5.38 5.92 13.30
N ALA A 149 -5.07 5.01 14.22
CA ALA A 149 -6.02 4.06 14.78
C ALA A 149 -7.18 4.75 15.52
N GLN A 150 -6.90 5.80 16.30
CA GLN A 150 -7.94 6.60 16.99
C GLN A 150 -8.84 7.32 16.00
N ALA A 151 -8.25 7.94 14.97
CA ALA A 151 -9.00 8.61 13.90
C ALA A 151 -9.91 7.62 13.15
N MET A 152 -9.36 6.43 12.80
CA MET A 152 -10.09 5.37 12.09
C MET A 152 -11.26 4.83 12.93
N SER A 153 -11.02 4.54 14.21
CA SER A 153 -12.07 4.07 15.11
C SER A 153 -13.21 5.07 15.25
N SER A 154 -12.87 6.34 15.49
CA SER A 154 -13.86 7.41 15.60
C SER A 154 -14.71 7.54 14.32
N TRP A 155 -14.07 7.44 13.16
CA TRP A 155 -14.75 7.50 11.86
C TRP A 155 -15.70 6.30 11.68
N LEU A 156 -15.27 5.07 12.01
CA LEU A 156 -16.09 3.86 11.88
C LEU A 156 -17.31 3.89 12.79
N VAL A 157 -17.15 4.33 14.05
CA VAL A 157 -18.27 4.50 14.99
C VAL A 157 -19.29 5.50 14.47
N GLN A 158 -18.84 6.64 13.92
CA GLN A 158 -19.70 7.64 13.29
C GLN A 158 -20.47 7.09 12.08
N HIS A 159 -19.95 6.02 11.44
CA HIS A 159 -20.58 5.37 10.29
C HIS A 159 -21.31 4.07 10.64
N GLY A 160 -21.66 3.88 11.91
CA GLY A 160 -22.57 2.83 12.36
C GLY A 160 -21.91 1.48 12.66
N ILE A 161 -20.58 1.44 12.84
CA ILE A 161 -19.90 0.24 13.34
C ILE A 161 -19.82 0.31 14.87
N GLY A 162 -20.32 -0.71 15.56
CA GLY A 162 -20.26 -0.79 17.02
C GLY A 162 -18.82 -0.75 17.54
N ARG A 163 -18.59 -0.03 18.64
CA ARG A 163 -17.24 0.14 19.21
C ARG A 163 -16.66 -1.19 19.69
N GLU A 164 -17.49 -2.11 20.14
CA GLU A 164 -17.16 -3.47 20.57
C GLU A 164 -16.59 -4.34 19.44
N ARG A 165 -16.82 -3.96 18.18
CA ARG A 165 -16.33 -4.64 16.99
C ARG A 165 -15.01 -4.06 16.46
N ILE A 166 -14.40 -3.10 17.17
CA ILE A 166 -13.21 -2.39 16.71
C ILE A 166 -12.07 -2.60 17.71
N LEU A 167 -11.03 -3.28 17.29
CA LEU A 167 -9.76 -3.41 18.01
C LEU A 167 -8.79 -2.33 17.52
N LEU A 168 -8.08 -1.65 18.44
CA LEU A 168 -7.13 -0.59 18.14
C LEU A 168 -5.70 -1.10 18.25
N GLU A 169 -4.92 -0.83 17.20
CA GLU A 169 -3.47 -0.93 17.19
C GLU A 169 -2.90 0.46 16.86
N ASP A 170 -2.26 1.11 17.81
CA ASP A 170 -1.85 2.52 17.74
C ASP A 170 -0.34 2.76 17.96
N ARG A 171 0.50 1.70 17.88
CA ARG A 171 1.94 1.77 18.14
C ARG A 171 2.79 1.71 16.88
N SER A 172 2.27 1.17 15.82
CA SER A 172 3.00 0.90 14.58
C SER A 172 3.39 2.17 13.84
N VAL A 173 4.57 2.16 13.21
CA VAL A 173 5.11 3.27 12.40
C VAL A 173 5.33 2.90 10.93
N ASN A 174 5.10 1.64 10.56
CA ASN A 174 5.22 1.14 9.19
C ASN A 174 4.29 -0.05 8.94
N THR A 175 4.10 -0.41 7.66
CA THR A 175 3.16 -1.47 7.26
C THR A 175 3.49 -2.84 7.87
N ARG A 176 4.76 -3.16 8.07
CA ARG A 176 5.16 -4.44 8.67
C ARG A 176 4.76 -4.49 10.15
N GLU A 177 4.99 -3.41 10.87
CA GLU A 177 4.57 -3.29 12.27
C GLU A 177 3.06 -3.25 12.42
N ASN A 178 2.34 -2.56 11.51
CA ASN A 178 0.88 -2.61 11.46
C ASN A 178 0.38 -4.06 11.48
N LEU A 179 0.93 -4.90 10.63
CA LEU A 179 0.53 -6.30 10.51
C LEU A 179 0.99 -7.13 11.73
N LEU A 180 2.21 -6.91 12.22
CA LEU A 180 2.77 -7.64 13.36
C LEU A 180 1.99 -7.34 14.64
N PHE A 181 1.76 -6.06 14.93
CA PHE A 181 1.06 -5.65 16.16
C PHE A 181 -0.45 -5.92 16.09
N SER A 182 -1.06 -5.83 14.89
CA SER A 182 -2.44 -6.31 14.70
C SER A 182 -2.56 -7.80 15.02
N LYS A 183 -1.56 -8.59 14.63
CA LYS A 183 -1.48 -10.00 14.96
C LYS A 183 -1.49 -10.20 16.48
N GLU A 184 -0.62 -9.53 17.20
CA GLU A 184 -0.55 -9.62 18.66
C GLU A 184 -1.90 -9.31 19.32
N ILE A 185 -2.59 -8.27 18.83
CA ILE A 185 -3.91 -7.88 19.34
C ILE A 185 -4.96 -8.95 19.07
N ILE A 186 -5.02 -9.49 17.85
CA ILE A 186 -5.96 -10.55 17.49
C ILE A 186 -5.72 -11.79 18.37
N CYS A 187 -4.47 -12.20 18.52
CA CYS A 187 -4.14 -13.36 19.35
C CYS A 187 -4.53 -13.17 20.81
N ARG A 188 -4.27 -11.99 21.36
CA ARG A 188 -4.67 -11.65 22.72
C ARG A 188 -6.19 -11.69 22.88
N TYR A 189 -6.91 -11.09 21.94
CA TYR A 189 -8.38 -11.08 21.96
C TYR A 189 -8.97 -12.48 21.90
N GLU A 190 -8.47 -13.34 21.01
CA GLU A 190 -8.90 -14.74 20.89
C GLU A 190 -8.57 -15.57 22.16
N THR A 191 -7.45 -15.30 22.80
CA THR A 191 -7.07 -15.97 24.04
C THR A 191 -8.00 -15.58 25.19
N VAL A 192 -8.35 -14.29 25.30
CA VAL A 192 -9.27 -13.80 26.34
C VAL A 192 -10.67 -14.37 26.13
N ILE A 193 -11.22 -14.34 24.92
CA ILE A 193 -12.55 -14.92 24.66
C ILE A 193 -12.59 -16.40 25.00
N LYS A 194 -11.53 -17.17 24.71
CA LYS A 194 -11.47 -18.59 25.06
C LYS A 194 -11.30 -18.83 26.55
N ALA A 195 -10.60 -17.91 27.24
CA ALA A 195 -10.46 -17.96 28.68
C ALA A 195 -11.82 -17.70 29.42
N ASP A 196 -12.60 -16.72 28.93
CA ASP A 196 -13.94 -16.44 29.48
C ASP A 196 -14.95 -17.58 29.24
N THR A 197 -14.68 -18.45 28.26
CA THR A 197 -15.49 -19.66 28.00
C THR A 197 -14.96 -20.92 28.70
N ALA A 198 -13.73 -20.87 29.23
CA ALA A 198 -13.09 -21.95 29.97
C ALA A 198 -12.90 -21.48 31.44
N GLU A 199 -13.59 -22.09 32.39
CA GLU A 199 -13.63 -21.70 33.82
C GLU A 199 -12.28 -21.71 34.57
N ASP A 200 -11.14 -22.00 33.94
CA ASP A 200 -9.84 -22.15 34.59
C ASP A 200 -8.66 -21.58 33.73
N VAL A 201 -8.52 -20.26 33.62
CA VAL A 201 -7.23 -19.69 33.13
C VAL A 201 -6.81 -18.51 33.98
N CYS A 202 -5.74 -18.71 34.78
CA CYS A 202 -5.05 -17.63 35.51
C CYS A 202 -4.50 -16.57 34.55
N ALA A 203 -4.83 -15.30 34.80
CA ALA A 203 -4.57 -14.15 33.96
C ALA A 203 -3.08 -13.73 33.83
N GLU A 204 -2.11 -14.54 34.27
CA GLU A 204 -0.71 -14.10 34.48
C GLU A 204 0.28 -14.41 33.33
N GLU A 205 -0.07 -15.25 32.36
CA GLU A 205 0.84 -15.52 31.21
C GLU A 205 0.07 -15.47 29.88
N LEU A 206 -0.09 -14.28 29.33
CA LEU A 206 -0.54 -14.13 27.94
C LEU A 206 0.61 -14.56 27.01
N PRO A 207 0.46 -15.62 26.21
CA PRO A 207 1.53 -16.11 25.37
C PRO A 207 1.88 -15.08 24.28
N HIS A 208 3.15 -14.70 24.18
CA HIS A 208 3.70 -13.96 23.03
C HIS A 208 3.59 -14.75 21.72
N ASN A 209 3.17 -16.00 21.79
CA ASN A 209 3.05 -16.88 20.63
C ASN A 209 1.62 -17.44 20.57
N CYS A 210 0.93 -17.23 19.48
CA CYS A 210 -0.47 -17.63 19.27
C CYS A 210 -0.71 -19.16 19.21
N GLY A 211 0.29 -19.98 19.50
CA GLY A 211 0.19 -21.43 19.75
C GLY A 211 -0.76 -22.20 18.81
N GLY A 212 -0.64 -22.06 17.48
CA GLY A 212 -1.48 -22.79 16.51
C GLY A 212 -2.88 -22.19 16.27
N ILE A 213 -3.28 -21.13 16.97
CA ILE A 213 -4.52 -20.39 16.67
C ILE A 213 -4.43 -19.72 15.30
N GLU A 214 -3.24 -19.29 14.92
CA GLU A 214 -2.97 -18.58 13.67
C GLU A 214 -3.46 -19.32 12.42
N GLU A 215 -3.27 -20.62 12.35
CA GLU A 215 -3.64 -21.43 11.17
C GLU A 215 -5.15 -21.56 10.97
N LYS A 216 -5.93 -21.26 12.01
CA LYS A 216 -7.40 -21.37 12.00
C LYS A 216 -8.11 -20.05 11.73
N LEU A 217 -7.39 -18.92 11.82
CA LEU A 217 -7.98 -17.60 11.65
C LEU A 217 -8.00 -17.19 10.17
N SER A 218 -9.14 -16.72 9.72
CA SER A 218 -9.31 -16.10 8.40
C SER A 218 -9.28 -14.58 8.53
N ILE A 219 -8.33 -13.95 7.86
CA ILE A 219 -8.05 -12.52 8.00
C ILE A 219 -8.02 -11.87 6.63
N ALA A 220 -8.61 -10.69 6.51
CA ALA A 220 -8.39 -9.83 5.35
C ALA A 220 -7.59 -8.58 5.73
N VAL A 221 -6.71 -8.15 4.83
CA VAL A 221 -6.02 -6.86 4.93
C VAL A 221 -6.73 -5.86 4.04
N CYS A 222 -7.25 -4.78 4.64
CA CYS A 222 -7.87 -3.68 3.91
C CYS A 222 -6.85 -2.57 3.66
N SER A 223 -6.61 -2.28 2.39
CA SER A 223 -5.73 -1.19 1.95
C SER A 223 -6.17 -0.66 0.59
N ASN A 224 -5.59 0.47 0.14
CA ASN A 224 -5.84 0.95 -1.22
C ASN A 224 -5.35 -0.06 -2.25
N ASN A 225 -6.04 -0.14 -3.37
CA ASN A 225 -5.83 -1.14 -4.41
C ASN A 225 -4.38 -1.22 -4.90
N PHE A 226 -3.70 -0.09 -5.14
CA PHE A 226 -2.29 -0.06 -5.55
C PHE A 226 -1.34 -0.67 -4.50
N HIS A 227 -1.67 -0.57 -3.20
CA HIS A 227 -0.83 -1.07 -2.10
C HIS A 227 -1.06 -2.56 -1.77
N MET A 228 -2.07 -3.18 -2.36
CA MET A 228 -2.56 -4.50 -1.95
C MET A 228 -1.52 -5.61 -2.10
N TYR A 229 -0.77 -5.64 -3.21
CA TYR A 229 0.24 -6.68 -3.41
C TYR A 229 1.32 -6.64 -2.30
N ARG A 230 1.87 -5.47 -1.99
CA ARG A 230 2.89 -5.31 -0.94
C ARG A 230 2.33 -5.61 0.45
N ALA A 231 1.13 -5.16 0.76
CA ALA A 231 0.48 -5.44 2.03
C ALA A 231 0.28 -6.94 2.26
N LEU A 232 -0.18 -7.69 1.24
CA LEU A 232 -0.34 -9.14 1.32
C LEU A 232 0.99 -9.88 1.40
N SER A 233 2.01 -9.44 0.64
CA SER A 233 3.35 -10.02 0.71
C SER A 233 3.98 -9.86 2.09
N LEU A 234 3.82 -8.68 2.72
CA LEU A 234 4.27 -8.43 4.09
C LEU A 234 3.46 -9.24 5.11
N ALA A 235 2.15 -9.39 4.93
CA ALA A 235 1.30 -10.21 5.80
C ALA A 235 1.76 -11.67 5.80
N GLY A 236 2.07 -12.23 4.63
CA GLY A 236 2.63 -13.57 4.49
C GLY A 236 4.02 -13.73 5.14
N ALA A 237 4.80 -12.66 5.23
CA ALA A 237 6.11 -12.67 5.90
C ALA A 237 6.01 -12.57 7.44
N VAL A 238 4.93 -11.97 7.95
CA VAL A 238 4.72 -11.76 9.40
C VAL A 238 4.10 -12.99 10.10
N GLY A 239 3.36 -13.83 9.39
CA GLY A 239 2.71 -14.99 10.02
C GLY A 239 2.16 -16.01 9.04
N LYS A 240 1.82 -17.21 9.56
CA LYS A 240 1.23 -18.31 8.80
C LYS A 240 -0.30 -18.21 8.70
N TRP A 241 -0.83 -17.01 8.48
CA TRP A 241 -2.27 -16.80 8.41
C TRP A 241 -2.80 -17.03 7.00
N HIS A 242 -4.01 -17.49 6.92
CA HIS A 242 -4.72 -17.39 5.65
C HIS A 242 -5.17 -15.95 5.44
N THR A 243 -4.36 -15.17 4.73
CA THR A 243 -4.56 -13.73 4.53
C THR A 243 -5.14 -13.46 3.15
N GLU A 244 -6.29 -12.83 3.09
CA GLU A 244 -6.93 -12.36 1.86
C GLU A 244 -6.85 -10.83 1.77
N GLY A 245 -7.07 -10.29 0.58
CA GLY A 245 -7.07 -8.84 0.35
C GLY A 245 -8.48 -8.27 0.31
N LEU A 246 -8.67 -7.11 0.91
CA LEU A 246 -9.88 -6.29 0.76
C LEU A 246 -9.46 -4.94 0.14
N ALA A 247 -9.42 -4.88 -1.19
CA ALA A 247 -8.95 -3.71 -1.91
C ALA A 247 -9.96 -2.54 -1.82
N ALA A 248 -9.51 -1.41 -1.32
CA ALA A 248 -10.23 -0.15 -1.36
C ALA A 248 -9.88 0.64 -2.62
N MET A 249 -10.81 1.47 -3.08
CA MET A 249 -10.59 2.35 -4.24
C MET A 249 -9.47 3.38 -3.96
N THR A 250 -8.97 3.94 -5.03
CA THR A 250 -7.98 5.02 -5.01
C THR A 250 -8.52 6.19 -5.80
N ASP A 251 -8.04 7.39 -5.49
CA ASP A 251 -8.34 8.58 -6.27
C ASP A 251 -7.92 8.37 -7.75
N PRO A 252 -8.84 8.44 -8.71
CA PRO A 252 -8.54 8.18 -10.12
C PRO A 252 -7.44 9.07 -10.69
N PHE A 253 -7.37 10.33 -10.24
CA PHE A 253 -6.39 11.30 -10.73
C PHE A 253 -4.97 11.01 -10.23
N MET A 254 -4.86 10.35 -9.07
CA MET A 254 -3.58 9.99 -8.44
C MET A 254 -3.18 8.54 -8.71
N TRP A 255 -4.04 7.76 -9.35
CA TRP A 255 -3.85 6.34 -9.56
C TRP A 255 -2.48 6.01 -10.20
N LEU A 256 -2.14 6.69 -11.29
CA LEU A 256 -0.88 6.47 -11.99
C LEU A 256 0.34 6.78 -11.12
N SER A 257 0.31 7.90 -10.39
CA SER A 257 1.41 8.29 -9.50
C SER A 257 1.56 7.32 -8.32
N PHE A 258 0.46 6.80 -7.80
CA PHE A 258 0.50 5.84 -6.70
C PHE A 258 0.96 4.45 -7.14
N THR A 259 0.57 3.97 -8.32
CA THR A 259 1.05 2.68 -8.84
C THR A 259 2.55 2.71 -9.11
N VAL A 260 3.05 3.73 -9.79
CA VAL A 260 4.49 3.90 -10.05
C VAL A 260 5.30 4.00 -8.75
N ARG A 261 4.81 4.75 -7.77
CA ARG A 261 5.43 4.81 -6.44
C ARG A 261 5.46 3.44 -5.76
N GLU A 262 4.39 2.69 -5.88
CA GLU A 262 4.26 1.40 -5.24
C GLU A 262 5.14 0.34 -5.90
N GLY A 263 5.28 0.37 -7.23
CA GLY A 263 6.24 -0.45 -7.96
C GLY A 263 7.68 -0.21 -7.49
N ALA A 264 8.06 1.06 -7.31
CA ALA A 264 9.38 1.41 -6.75
C ALA A 264 9.54 0.94 -5.29
N ALA A 265 8.50 1.08 -4.46
CA ALA A 265 8.52 0.61 -3.08
C ALA A 265 8.62 -0.93 -3.00
N LEU A 266 7.90 -1.64 -3.87
CA LEU A 266 7.97 -3.09 -3.98
C LEU A 266 9.37 -3.57 -4.38
N PHE A 267 9.99 -2.92 -5.36
CA PHE A 267 11.36 -3.19 -5.77
C PHE A 267 12.35 -3.01 -4.61
N LYS A 268 12.19 -1.93 -3.84
CA LYS A 268 12.98 -1.69 -2.62
C LYS A 268 12.83 -2.84 -1.62
N GLU A 269 11.61 -3.25 -1.27
CA GLU A 269 11.36 -4.32 -0.31
C GLU A 269 11.95 -5.67 -0.75
N LEU A 270 11.97 -5.93 -2.06
CA LEU A 270 12.60 -7.13 -2.64
C LEU A 270 14.12 -7.10 -2.51
N ILE A 271 14.77 -5.96 -2.81
CA ILE A 271 16.23 -5.80 -2.67
C ILE A 271 16.67 -6.01 -1.22
N PHE A 272 15.92 -5.44 -0.26
CA PHE A 272 16.24 -5.56 1.17
C PHE A 272 15.80 -6.90 1.79
N GLY A 273 15.18 -7.80 1.00
CA GLY A 273 14.79 -9.14 1.45
C GLY A 273 13.64 -9.17 2.46
N HIS A 274 12.88 -8.07 2.59
CA HIS A 274 11.74 -7.99 3.51
C HIS A 274 10.52 -8.77 3.01
N ILE A 275 10.41 -8.99 1.71
CA ILE A 275 9.38 -9.80 1.06
C ILE A 275 10.03 -10.80 0.11
N ARG A 276 9.34 -11.92 -0.11
CA ARG A 276 9.69 -12.91 -1.15
C ARG A 276 8.66 -12.87 -2.26
N PHE A 277 9.08 -13.17 -3.49
CA PHE A 277 8.13 -13.33 -4.58
C PHE A 277 7.15 -14.45 -4.23
N SER A 278 5.88 -14.10 -4.07
CA SER A 278 4.77 -15.03 -4.06
C SER A 278 4.00 -14.84 -5.36
N LEU A 279 4.18 -15.77 -6.30
CA LEU A 279 3.46 -15.74 -7.57
C LEU A 279 2.02 -16.26 -7.45
N PHE A 280 1.60 -16.74 -6.26
CA PHE A 280 0.25 -17.31 -6.05
C PHE A 280 -0.31 -16.96 -4.68
#